data_93dfb93c112363837ea54609c011194f
#
_entry.id   93dfb93c112363837ea54609c011194f
#
_cell.length_a   1.000
_cell.length_b   1.000
_cell.length_c   1.000
_cell.angle_alpha   90.00
_cell.angle_beta   90.00
_cell.angle_gamma   90.00
#
_symmetry.space_group_name_H-M   'P 1'
#
loop_
_entity.id
_entity.type
_entity.pdbx_description
1 polymer ?
#
loop_
_entity_poly.entity_id
_entity_poly.type
_entity_poly.pdbx_seq_one_letter_code
_entity_poly.pdbx_strand_id
1 'polypeptide(L)'
;MRKFTADFETNVDELDCRVWTYALCEIGNTDNFIYGNNIEDFIKWCANKKENYVLYFHNLKFDGEYIFSYLLSNGYKVIKDKKQREDKTFTTLISDMGQFYSIEIYFETKNPKHVNKVTIYDSQKILNMTVEKIAEDFNLPIKKLEIDYKEYREIGHILTEQEVNYIRNDVEIMARALEIMFKENLTKMTIGSDALASYKSINKNFNRYFPVLPYEIDKDIRQSYKGGFTYLNDIYKEKETGGGIVLDVNSLYP
;
A
#
# COMPACT_ATOMS: atom_id res chain seq x y z
N MET A 1 14.26 5.81 -11.92
CA MET A 1 13.17 6.24 -11.01
C MET A 1 13.47 5.64 -9.66
N ARG A 2 13.65 6.47 -8.64
CA ARG A 2 14.00 6.02 -7.29
C ARG A 2 12.77 5.48 -6.57
N LYS A 3 12.97 4.49 -5.74
CA LYS A 3 11.91 3.80 -4.99
C LYS A 3 12.18 3.92 -3.50
N PHE A 4 11.15 4.23 -2.73
CA PHE A 4 11.23 4.35 -1.28
C PHE A 4 10.10 3.55 -0.63
N THR A 5 10.33 3.06 0.55
CA THR A 5 9.26 2.73 1.49
C THR A 5 8.89 3.95 2.29
N ALA A 6 7.65 4.04 2.71
CA ALA A 6 7.15 5.17 3.47
C ALA A 6 6.16 4.70 4.54
N ASP A 7 6.07 5.48 5.61
CA ASP A 7 5.14 5.23 6.70
C ASP A 7 4.78 6.54 7.42
N PHE A 8 3.58 6.59 8.01
CA PHE A 8 3.10 7.69 8.83
C PHE A 8 2.82 7.22 10.25
N GLU A 9 3.13 8.06 11.22
CA GLU A 9 2.61 7.92 12.56
C GLU A 9 1.58 9.01 12.85
N THR A 10 0.53 8.63 13.54
CA THR A 10 -0.64 9.49 13.75
C THR A 10 -1.04 9.55 15.21
N ASN A 11 -1.60 10.69 15.63
CA ASN A 11 -2.28 10.74 16.91
C ASN A 11 -3.55 9.88 16.87
N VAL A 12 -3.84 9.22 17.99
CA VAL A 12 -5.07 8.43 18.18
C VAL A 12 -6.16 9.19 18.93
N ASP A 13 -5.99 10.50 19.10
CA ASP A 13 -6.98 11.38 19.71
C ASP A 13 -8.17 11.62 18.77
N GLU A 14 -9.41 11.47 19.26
CA GLU A 14 -10.62 11.62 18.45
C GLU A 14 -10.82 13.04 17.89
N LEU A 15 -10.28 14.06 18.58
CA LEU A 15 -10.39 15.46 18.19
C LEU A 15 -9.20 15.95 17.36
N ASP A 16 -8.09 15.20 17.36
CA ASP A 16 -6.87 15.56 16.65
C ASP A 16 -6.17 14.33 16.06
N CYS A 17 -6.84 13.70 15.12
CA CYS A 17 -6.33 12.55 14.39
C CYS A 17 -5.51 13.04 13.18
N ARG A 18 -4.24 13.38 13.38
CA ARG A 18 -3.33 13.87 12.34
C ARG A 18 -2.03 13.08 12.27
N VAL A 19 -1.37 13.18 11.12
CA VAL A 19 0.02 12.72 10.95
C VAL A 19 0.94 13.64 11.74
N TRP A 20 1.68 13.10 12.72
CA TRP A 20 2.68 13.82 13.50
C TRP A 20 4.11 13.54 13.05
N THR A 21 4.35 12.45 12.31
CA THR A 21 5.61 12.20 11.61
C THR A 21 5.40 11.36 10.37
N TYR A 22 6.34 11.48 9.44
CA TYR A 22 6.49 10.61 8.28
C TYR A 22 7.94 10.18 8.14
N ALA A 23 8.17 9.03 7.55
CA ALA A 23 9.50 8.57 7.17
C ALA A 23 9.51 7.96 5.76
N LEU A 24 10.70 8.00 5.17
CA LEU A 24 11.02 7.42 3.86
C LEU A 24 12.38 6.75 3.94
N CYS A 25 12.49 5.54 3.39
CA CYS A 25 13.77 4.84 3.26
C CYS A 25 13.95 4.36 1.82
N GLU A 26 15.08 4.67 1.19
CA GLU A 26 15.32 4.29 -0.20
C GLU A 26 15.60 2.79 -0.32
N ILE A 27 14.87 2.13 -1.21
CA ILE A 27 15.06 0.71 -1.51
C ILE A 27 16.38 0.53 -2.26
N GLY A 28 17.29 -0.25 -1.68
CA GLY A 28 18.64 -0.47 -2.19
C GLY A 28 19.70 0.52 -1.70
N ASN A 29 19.30 1.53 -0.89
CA ASN A 29 20.21 2.45 -0.23
C ASN A 29 19.62 2.95 1.09
N THR A 30 19.62 2.11 2.12
CA THR A 30 18.98 2.39 3.41
C THR A 30 19.64 3.52 4.22
N ASP A 31 20.82 4.00 3.82
CA ASP A 31 21.44 5.19 4.40
C ASP A 31 20.69 6.46 4.00
N ASN A 32 19.97 6.42 2.87
CA ASN A 32 19.10 7.51 2.45
C ASN A 32 17.75 7.41 3.15
N PHE A 33 17.74 7.89 4.38
CA PHE A 33 16.59 7.98 5.26
C PHE A 33 16.16 9.44 5.41
N ILE A 34 14.88 9.70 5.25
CA ILE A 34 14.28 11.04 5.29
C ILE A 34 13.09 10.97 6.22
N TYR A 35 12.91 11.97 7.07
CA TYR A 35 11.74 12.08 7.94
C TYR A 35 11.37 13.54 8.18
N GLY A 36 10.17 13.76 8.68
CA GLY A 36 9.65 15.06 9.08
C GLY A 36 8.42 14.92 9.97
N ASN A 37 7.87 16.02 10.40
CA ASN A 37 6.84 16.04 11.46
C ASN A 37 5.45 16.50 10.99
N ASN A 38 5.18 16.48 9.69
CA ASN A 38 3.86 16.81 9.17
C ASN A 38 3.65 16.31 7.73
N ILE A 39 2.41 16.12 7.33
CA ILE A 39 2.05 15.61 6.00
C ILE A 39 2.30 16.64 4.88
N GLU A 40 2.28 17.94 5.20
CA GLU A 40 2.53 18.99 4.21
C GLU A 40 3.95 18.88 3.64
N ASP A 41 4.94 18.68 4.51
CA ASP A 41 6.34 18.54 4.12
C ASP A 41 6.57 17.24 3.34
N PHE A 42 5.86 16.16 3.69
CA PHE A 42 5.84 14.93 2.90
C PHE A 42 5.34 15.19 1.47
N ILE A 43 4.23 15.88 1.30
CA ILE A 43 3.69 16.19 -0.03
C ILE A 43 4.61 17.16 -0.80
N LYS A 44 5.23 18.14 -0.12
CA LYS A 44 6.25 19.02 -0.74
C LYS A 44 7.46 18.22 -1.21
N TRP A 45 7.90 17.24 -0.43
CA TRP A 45 8.99 16.34 -0.83
C TRP A 45 8.59 15.51 -2.07
N CYS A 46 7.37 14.97 -2.10
CA CYS A 46 6.82 14.24 -3.26
C CYS A 46 6.77 15.12 -4.52
N ALA A 47 6.53 16.41 -4.39
CA ALA A 47 6.46 17.38 -5.49
C ALA A 47 7.82 17.76 -6.08
N ASN A 48 8.89 17.03 -5.78
CA ASN A 48 10.24 17.31 -6.29
C ASN A 48 10.25 17.31 -7.82
N LYS A 49 10.60 18.49 -8.38
CA LYS A 49 10.54 18.73 -9.85
C LYS A 49 11.68 18.07 -10.63
N LYS A 50 12.65 17.45 -9.98
CA LYS A 50 13.82 16.87 -10.65
C LYS A 50 13.61 15.45 -11.12
N GLU A 51 12.83 14.66 -10.39
CA GLU A 51 12.59 13.26 -10.69
C GLU A 51 11.24 12.77 -10.16
N ASN A 52 10.73 11.69 -10.73
CA ASN A 52 9.55 10.99 -10.26
C ASN A 52 9.95 9.92 -9.26
N TYR A 53 9.14 9.75 -8.21
CA TYR A 53 9.34 8.74 -7.18
C TYR A 53 8.27 7.65 -7.22
N VAL A 54 8.63 6.48 -6.74
CA VAL A 54 7.69 5.41 -6.39
C VAL A 54 7.82 5.16 -4.90
N LEU A 55 6.70 5.22 -4.19
CA LEU A 55 6.63 4.98 -2.76
C LEU A 55 5.83 3.70 -2.49
N TYR A 56 6.20 3.00 -1.43
CA TYR A 56 5.52 1.82 -0.94
C TYR A 56 5.14 2.02 0.51
N PHE A 57 3.86 2.15 0.79
CA PHE A 57 3.30 2.11 2.15
C PHE A 57 2.85 0.69 2.47
N HIS A 58 2.92 0.29 3.72
CA HIS A 58 2.46 -1.02 4.16
C HIS A 58 1.08 -0.89 4.82
N ASN A 59 0.03 -1.42 4.17
CA ASN A 59 -1.38 -1.15 4.48
C ASN A 59 -1.81 0.28 4.09
N LEU A 60 -1.57 0.64 2.83
CA LEU A 60 -1.89 1.96 2.26
C LEU A 60 -3.32 2.45 2.56
N LYS A 61 -4.26 1.57 2.89
CA LYS A 61 -5.61 1.99 3.24
C LYS A 61 -5.61 2.96 4.41
N PHE A 62 -4.78 2.72 5.44
CA PHE A 62 -4.68 3.59 6.60
C PHE A 62 -4.04 4.93 6.25
N ASP A 63 -2.82 4.91 5.73
CA ASP A 63 -2.06 6.13 5.40
C ASP A 63 -2.69 6.92 4.24
N GLY A 64 -3.31 6.19 3.31
CA GLY A 64 -3.98 6.77 2.15
C GLY A 64 -5.15 7.67 2.51
N GLU A 65 -5.85 7.42 3.62
CA GLU A 65 -6.94 8.28 4.09
C GLU A 65 -6.41 9.66 4.50
N TYR A 66 -5.25 9.74 5.17
CA TYR A 66 -4.59 11.02 5.49
C TYR A 66 -4.11 11.74 4.24
N ILE A 67 -3.54 11.00 3.28
CA ILE A 67 -3.14 11.56 1.98
C ILE A 67 -4.36 12.15 1.27
N PHE A 68 -5.48 11.44 1.20
CA PHE A 68 -6.71 11.95 0.57
C PHE A 68 -7.27 13.17 1.27
N SER A 69 -7.35 13.13 2.59
CA SER A 69 -7.82 14.26 3.39
C SER A 69 -6.98 15.51 3.09
N TYR A 70 -5.66 15.38 3.10
CA TYR A 70 -4.76 16.49 2.78
C TYR A 70 -4.96 16.98 1.34
N LEU A 71 -4.97 16.09 0.35
CA LEU A 71 -5.09 16.46 -1.06
C LEU A 71 -6.41 17.21 -1.33
N LEU A 72 -7.53 16.68 -0.86
CA LEU A 72 -8.84 17.29 -1.06
C LEU A 72 -8.94 18.65 -0.36
N SER A 73 -8.45 18.76 0.86
CA SER A 73 -8.44 20.02 1.62
C SER A 73 -7.54 21.09 0.98
N ASN A 74 -6.54 20.72 0.19
CA ASN A 74 -5.62 21.62 -0.50
C ASN A 74 -5.95 21.82 -1.99
N GLY A 75 -7.18 21.48 -2.40
CA GLY A 75 -7.71 21.78 -3.73
C GLY A 75 -7.26 20.85 -4.83
N TYR A 76 -6.73 19.67 -4.50
CA TYR A 76 -6.46 18.63 -5.50
C TYR A 76 -7.76 17.99 -5.98
N LYS A 77 -7.81 17.65 -7.27
CA LYS A 77 -8.99 17.05 -7.91
C LYS A 77 -8.73 15.60 -8.26
N VAL A 78 -9.72 14.73 -8.01
CA VAL A 78 -9.70 13.34 -8.47
C VAL A 78 -9.95 13.30 -9.97
N ILE A 79 -9.12 12.57 -10.71
CA ILE A 79 -9.33 12.29 -12.14
C ILE A 79 -9.46 10.79 -12.36
N LYS A 80 -10.34 10.39 -13.30
CA LYS A 80 -10.52 8.99 -13.71
C LYS A 80 -9.67 8.66 -14.94
N ASP A 81 -9.49 9.62 -15.85
CA ASP A 81 -8.66 9.45 -17.05
C ASP A 81 -7.31 10.15 -16.84
N LYS A 82 -6.23 9.37 -16.91
CA LYS A 82 -4.85 9.89 -16.82
C LYS A 82 -4.50 10.90 -17.92
N LYS A 83 -5.29 11.04 -18.97
CA LYS A 83 -5.14 12.09 -19.97
C LYS A 83 -5.50 13.48 -19.42
N GLN A 84 -6.30 13.54 -18.36
CA GLN A 84 -6.72 14.78 -17.68
C GLN A 84 -5.73 15.23 -16.59
N ARG A 85 -4.54 14.59 -16.54
CA ARG A 85 -3.51 14.92 -15.56
C ARG A 85 -3.02 16.35 -15.73
N GLU A 86 -3.07 17.10 -14.67
CA GLU A 86 -2.57 18.47 -14.54
C GLU A 86 -2.03 18.68 -13.12
N ASP A 87 -1.49 19.84 -12.83
CA ASP A 87 -1.12 20.20 -11.46
C ASP A 87 -2.33 20.07 -10.53
N LYS A 88 -2.05 19.61 -9.31
CA LYS A 88 -3.07 19.37 -8.29
C LYS A 88 -4.20 18.41 -8.73
N THR A 89 -3.85 17.38 -9.47
CA THR A 89 -4.74 16.25 -9.72
C THR A 89 -4.17 14.96 -9.18
N PHE A 90 -5.04 14.00 -8.91
CA PHE A 90 -4.61 12.65 -8.52
C PHE A 90 -5.59 11.59 -9.02
N THR A 91 -5.11 10.36 -9.15
CA THR A 91 -5.93 9.19 -9.48
C THR A 91 -5.65 8.06 -8.50
N THR A 92 -6.62 7.19 -8.32
CA THR A 92 -6.54 6.06 -7.39
C THR A 92 -6.89 4.77 -8.10
N LEU A 93 -6.31 3.68 -7.64
CA LEU A 93 -6.76 2.33 -7.95
C LEU A 93 -7.25 1.70 -6.65
N ILE A 94 -8.56 1.77 -6.46
CA ILE A 94 -9.27 1.17 -5.33
C ILE A 94 -10.33 0.25 -5.90
N SER A 95 -10.41 -1.00 -5.42
CA SER A 95 -11.45 -1.93 -5.87
C SER A 95 -12.82 -1.56 -5.28
N ASP A 96 -13.89 -2.13 -5.86
CA ASP A 96 -15.26 -1.98 -5.35
C ASP A 96 -15.44 -2.52 -3.92
N MET A 97 -14.52 -3.38 -3.47
CA MET A 97 -14.45 -3.87 -2.09
C MET A 97 -13.61 -2.99 -1.15
N GLY A 98 -13.23 -1.79 -1.56
CA GLY A 98 -12.45 -0.86 -0.76
C GLY A 98 -10.97 -1.26 -0.56
N GLN A 99 -10.43 -2.14 -1.42
CA GLN A 99 -9.01 -2.49 -1.38
C GLN A 99 -8.18 -1.44 -2.11
N PHE A 100 -7.25 -0.83 -1.40
CA PHE A 100 -6.31 0.12 -1.96
C PHE A 100 -5.16 -0.61 -2.66
N TYR A 101 -4.80 -0.17 -3.86
CA TYR A 101 -3.66 -0.67 -4.63
C TYR A 101 -2.65 0.43 -4.94
N SER A 102 -3.13 1.61 -5.37
CA SER A 102 -2.24 2.72 -5.67
C SER A 102 -2.93 4.09 -5.65
N ILE A 103 -2.09 5.12 -5.43
CA ILE A 103 -2.42 6.54 -5.59
C ILE A 103 -1.35 7.13 -6.51
N GLU A 104 -1.74 7.88 -7.54
CA GLU A 104 -0.81 8.69 -8.33
C GLU A 104 -1.18 10.17 -8.16
N ILE A 105 -0.23 10.98 -7.71
CA ILE A 105 -0.42 12.41 -7.48
C ILE A 105 0.39 13.16 -8.53
N TYR A 106 -0.22 14.13 -9.19
CA TYR A 106 0.38 14.94 -10.24
C TYR A 106 0.65 16.35 -9.73
N PHE A 107 1.84 16.84 -10.03
CA PHE A 107 2.33 18.15 -9.60
C PHE A 107 2.68 19.02 -10.80
N GLU A 108 2.80 20.33 -10.55
CA GLU A 108 3.20 21.29 -11.55
C GLU A 108 4.47 20.85 -12.30
N THR A 109 4.44 20.93 -13.60
CA THR A 109 5.61 20.70 -14.45
C THR A 109 5.88 21.92 -15.32
N LYS A 110 7.17 22.30 -15.41
CA LYS A 110 7.61 23.35 -16.33
C LYS A 110 7.81 22.84 -17.77
N ASN A 111 7.94 21.52 -17.92
CA ASN A 111 8.15 20.88 -19.22
C ASN A 111 6.94 20.03 -19.58
N PRO A 112 6.17 20.39 -20.63
CA PRO A 112 4.98 19.63 -21.04
C PRO A 112 5.27 18.17 -21.43
N LYS A 113 6.52 17.84 -21.76
CA LYS A 113 6.95 16.47 -22.08
C LYS A 113 7.28 15.63 -20.85
N HIS A 114 7.43 16.26 -19.70
CA HIS A 114 7.74 15.58 -18.45
C HIS A 114 6.54 15.67 -17.51
N VAL A 115 6.07 14.53 -17.03
CA VAL A 115 5.01 14.47 -16.01
C VAL A 115 5.66 14.38 -14.65
N ASN A 116 5.52 15.45 -13.85
CA ASN A 116 5.97 15.45 -12.46
C ASN A 116 4.92 14.72 -11.61
N LYS A 117 5.27 13.55 -11.09
CA LYS A 117 4.35 12.75 -10.29
C LYS A 117 5.06 11.90 -9.24
N VAL A 118 4.32 11.54 -8.21
CA VAL A 118 4.63 10.42 -7.32
C VAL A 118 3.62 9.30 -7.54
N THR A 119 4.08 8.05 -7.51
CA THR A 119 3.21 6.88 -7.53
C THR A 119 3.39 6.13 -6.21
N ILE A 120 2.32 5.93 -5.50
CA ILE A 120 2.27 5.27 -4.19
C ILE A 120 1.58 3.91 -4.37
N TYR A 121 2.21 2.84 -3.88
CA TYR A 121 1.68 1.47 -3.92
C TYR A 121 1.48 0.92 -2.51
N ASP A 122 0.56 -0.03 -2.39
CA ASP A 122 0.37 -0.83 -1.17
C ASP A 122 1.30 -2.05 -1.19
N SER A 123 2.36 -2.03 -0.38
CA SER A 123 3.29 -3.16 -0.26
C SER A 123 2.66 -4.37 0.44
N GLN A 124 1.57 -4.23 1.19
CA GLN A 124 0.83 -5.36 1.76
C GLN A 124 0.22 -6.26 0.66
N LYS A 125 0.00 -5.75 -0.55
CA LYS A 125 -0.42 -6.57 -1.70
C LYS A 125 0.71 -7.44 -2.26
N ILE A 126 1.96 -7.13 -1.91
CA ILE A 126 3.17 -7.90 -2.26
C ILE A 126 3.53 -8.84 -1.10
N LEU A 127 3.58 -8.31 0.13
CA LEU A 127 3.94 -9.01 1.37
C LEU A 127 2.76 -8.90 2.35
N ASN A 128 1.87 -9.89 2.34
CA ASN A 128 0.65 -9.88 3.17
C ASN A 128 0.93 -10.45 4.57
N MET A 129 1.77 -9.75 5.33
CA MET A 129 2.11 -10.09 6.71
C MET A 129 2.50 -8.81 7.47
N THR A 130 2.63 -8.86 8.78
CA THR A 130 3.03 -7.69 9.59
C THR A 130 4.50 -7.33 9.37
N VAL A 131 4.87 -6.06 9.60
CA VAL A 131 6.27 -5.59 9.49
C VAL A 131 7.21 -6.40 10.38
N GLU A 132 6.77 -6.74 11.60
CA GLU A 132 7.50 -7.60 12.53
C GLU A 132 7.77 -8.99 11.92
N LYS A 133 6.73 -9.62 11.35
CA LYS A 133 6.84 -10.93 10.72
C LYS A 133 7.74 -10.89 9.47
N ILE A 134 7.71 -9.80 8.72
CA ILE A 134 8.61 -9.58 7.58
C ILE A 134 10.07 -9.55 8.07
N ALA A 135 10.36 -8.83 9.16
CA ALA A 135 11.72 -8.78 9.70
C ALA A 135 12.23 -10.18 10.11
N GLU A 136 11.37 -10.99 10.70
CA GLU A 136 11.70 -12.37 11.10
C GLU A 136 11.91 -13.30 9.89
N ASP A 137 10.92 -13.38 8.99
CA ASP A 137 10.90 -14.34 7.89
C ASP A 137 11.98 -14.05 6.84
N PHE A 138 12.37 -12.79 6.66
CA PHE A 138 13.48 -12.38 5.81
C PHE A 138 14.84 -12.38 6.53
N ASN A 139 14.89 -12.77 7.82
CA ASN A 139 16.10 -12.76 8.66
C ASN A 139 16.84 -11.43 8.60
N LEU A 140 16.10 -10.32 8.71
CA LEU A 140 16.70 -8.99 8.63
C LEU A 140 17.51 -8.67 9.90
N PRO A 141 18.60 -7.86 9.79
CA PRO A 141 19.44 -7.50 10.94
C PRO A 141 18.78 -6.48 11.87
N ILE A 142 17.58 -6.03 11.57
CA ILE A 142 16.80 -5.04 12.31
C ILE A 142 15.44 -5.63 12.70
N LYS A 143 14.88 -5.14 13.80
CA LYS A 143 13.59 -5.58 14.33
C LYS A 143 12.66 -4.39 14.47
N LYS A 144 11.33 -4.66 14.42
CA LYS A 144 10.34 -3.67 14.79
C LYS A 144 10.54 -3.26 16.24
N LEU A 145 10.50 -1.96 16.52
CA LEU A 145 10.54 -1.40 17.86
C LEU A 145 9.11 -1.13 18.35
N GLU A 146 8.98 -0.75 19.61
CA GLU A 146 7.72 -0.35 20.22
C GLU A 146 7.74 1.13 20.59
N ILE A 147 6.57 1.78 20.49
CA ILE A 147 6.34 3.15 20.88
C ILE A 147 5.01 3.26 21.63
N ASP A 148 4.87 4.25 22.49
CA ASP A 148 3.57 4.54 23.09
C ASP A 148 2.67 5.30 22.09
N TYR A 149 1.76 4.60 21.46
CA TYR A 149 0.78 5.16 20.52
C TYR A 149 -0.24 6.09 21.17
N LYS A 150 -0.42 6.02 22.49
CA LYS A 150 -1.38 6.85 23.23
C LYS A 150 -0.82 8.19 23.64
N GLU A 151 0.50 8.33 23.59
CA GLU A 151 1.14 9.59 23.90
C GLU A 151 0.78 10.61 22.83
N TYR A 152 0.17 11.73 23.27
CA TYR A 152 -0.24 12.81 22.37
C TYR A 152 0.97 13.64 21.94
N ARG A 153 1.14 13.84 20.64
CA ARG A 153 2.18 14.69 20.05
C ARG A 153 1.55 15.99 19.55
N GLU A 154 2.02 17.11 20.08
CA GLU A 154 1.52 18.43 19.67
C GLU A 154 1.92 18.80 18.23
N ILE A 155 1.26 19.82 17.66
CA ILE A 155 1.62 20.35 16.34
C ILE A 155 3.06 20.90 16.40
N GLY A 156 3.91 20.44 15.46
CA GLY A 156 5.32 20.83 15.43
C GLY A 156 6.20 20.05 16.41
N HIS A 157 5.71 18.91 16.94
CA HIS A 157 6.48 17.99 17.77
C HIS A 157 7.88 17.72 17.16
N ILE A 158 8.91 17.89 17.97
CA ILE A 158 10.28 17.55 17.59
C ILE A 158 10.52 16.10 18.00
N LEU A 159 10.78 15.24 17.03
CA LEU A 159 10.96 13.82 17.28
C LEU A 159 12.15 13.57 18.22
N THR A 160 11.94 12.71 19.19
CA THR A 160 13.00 12.16 20.03
C THR A 160 13.84 11.14 19.25
N GLU A 161 15.03 10.85 19.71
CA GLU A 161 15.88 9.81 19.10
C GLU A 161 15.18 8.44 19.07
N GLN A 162 14.41 8.13 20.11
CA GLN A 162 13.64 6.88 20.18
C GLN A 162 12.55 6.83 19.08
N GLU A 163 11.82 7.90 18.87
CA GLU A 163 10.79 8.01 17.83
C GLU A 163 11.41 7.93 16.42
N VAL A 164 12.54 8.61 16.20
CA VAL A 164 13.27 8.53 14.92
C VAL A 164 13.75 7.10 14.66
N ASN A 165 14.30 6.42 15.65
CA ASN A 165 14.75 5.03 15.50
C ASN A 165 13.57 4.08 15.26
N TYR A 166 12.44 4.31 15.93
CA TYR A 166 11.22 3.54 15.76
C TYR A 166 10.73 3.61 14.30
N ILE A 167 10.43 4.80 13.78
CA ILE A 167 9.88 4.95 12.43
C ILE A 167 10.91 4.60 11.35
N ARG A 168 12.23 4.77 11.65
CA ARG A 168 13.30 4.33 10.77
C ARG A 168 13.27 2.82 10.59
N ASN A 169 13.15 2.07 11.68
CA ASN A 169 13.14 0.60 11.61
C ASN A 169 11.96 0.10 10.76
N ASP A 170 10.77 0.68 10.91
CA ASP A 170 9.59 0.24 10.15
C ASP A 170 9.79 0.43 8.65
N VAL A 171 10.23 1.60 8.20
CA VAL A 171 10.48 1.82 6.76
C VAL A 171 11.72 1.07 6.25
N GLU A 172 12.76 0.87 7.07
CA GLU A 172 13.98 0.15 6.67
C GLU A 172 13.73 -1.36 6.54
N ILE A 173 12.94 -1.97 7.44
CA ILE A 173 12.51 -3.37 7.32
C ILE A 173 11.84 -3.59 5.96
N MET A 174 10.88 -2.74 5.62
CA MET A 174 10.17 -2.82 4.35
C MET A 174 11.08 -2.57 3.15
N ALA A 175 12.02 -1.62 3.23
CA ALA A 175 12.96 -1.33 2.16
C ALA A 175 13.86 -2.53 1.84
N ARG A 176 14.40 -3.18 2.88
CA ARG A 176 15.24 -4.38 2.74
C ARG A 176 14.46 -5.58 2.19
N ALA A 177 13.25 -5.81 2.69
CA ALA A 177 12.40 -6.89 2.21
C ALA A 177 12.02 -6.71 0.73
N LEU A 178 11.57 -5.51 0.34
CA LEU A 178 11.26 -5.22 -1.06
C LEU A 178 12.49 -5.24 -1.97
N GLU A 179 13.67 -4.87 -1.47
CA GLU A 179 14.91 -5.01 -2.23
C GLU A 179 15.19 -6.48 -2.57
N ILE A 180 15.01 -7.40 -1.61
CA ILE A 180 15.16 -8.85 -1.84
C ILE A 180 14.16 -9.31 -2.91
N MET A 181 12.88 -8.95 -2.76
CA MET A 181 11.84 -9.30 -3.75
C MET A 181 12.19 -8.79 -5.16
N PHE A 182 12.65 -7.55 -5.26
CA PHE A 182 12.99 -6.95 -6.56
C PHE A 182 14.24 -7.57 -7.20
N LYS A 183 15.21 -8.01 -6.42
CA LYS A 183 16.37 -8.78 -6.92
C LYS A 183 15.97 -10.13 -7.52
N GLU A 184 14.90 -10.73 -6.99
CA GLU A 184 14.29 -11.95 -7.54
C GLU A 184 13.33 -11.67 -8.73
N ASN A 185 13.32 -10.46 -9.27
CA ASN A 185 12.42 -10.00 -10.34
C ASN A 185 10.93 -10.00 -9.98
N LEU A 186 10.58 -10.04 -8.70
CA LEU A 186 9.21 -9.92 -8.19
C LEU A 186 8.88 -8.44 -8.03
N THR A 187 8.48 -7.79 -9.13
CA THR A 187 8.34 -6.33 -9.22
C THR A 187 6.93 -5.85 -9.51
N LYS A 188 5.94 -6.75 -9.51
CA LYS A 188 4.55 -6.41 -9.79
C LYS A 188 3.86 -5.82 -8.57
N MET A 189 2.70 -5.24 -8.80
CA MET A 189 1.91 -4.58 -7.77
C MET A 189 1.28 -5.56 -6.76
N THR A 190 1.13 -6.83 -7.13
CA THR A 190 0.55 -7.85 -6.26
C THR A 190 1.30 -9.17 -6.40
N ILE A 191 1.32 -9.97 -5.33
CA ILE A 191 1.93 -11.31 -5.33
C ILE A 191 1.34 -12.22 -6.43
N GLY A 192 0.02 -12.14 -6.67
CA GLY A 192 -0.62 -12.92 -7.74
C GLY A 192 -0.14 -12.51 -9.14
N SER A 193 0.12 -11.21 -9.35
CA SER A 193 0.69 -10.72 -10.61
C SER A 193 2.14 -11.15 -10.80
N ASP A 194 2.93 -11.22 -9.73
CA ASP A 194 4.30 -11.76 -9.77
C ASP A 194 4.30 -13.26 -10.06
N ALA A 195 3.44 -14.04 -9.40
CA ALA A 195 3.29 -15.46 -9.65
C ALA A 195 2.92 -15.73 -11.12
N LEU A 196 1.95 -15.00 -11.66
CA LEU A 196 1.56 -15.11 -13.07
C LEU A 196 2.70 -14.72 -14.02
N ALA A 197 3.43 -13.66 -13.71
CA ALA A 197 4.57 -13.22 -14.52
C ALA A 197 5.69 -14.26 -14.53
N SER A 198 6.00 -14.85 -13.37
CA SER A 198 6.98 -15.92 -13.21
C SER A 198 6.56 -17.17 -14.00
N TYR A 199 5.30 -17.59 -13.90
CA TYR A 199 4.78 -18.72 -14.67
C TYR A 199 4.87 -18.47 -16.19
N LYS A 200 4.50 -17.27 -16.65
CA LYS A 200 4.61 -16.88 -18.07
C LYS A 200 6.06 -16.85 -18.57
N SER A 201 7.02 -16.51 -17.72
CA SER A 201 8.44 -16.50 -18.09
C SER A 201 8.97 -17.92 -18.37
N ILE A 202 8.47 -18.91 -17.63
CA ILE A 202 8.82 -20.32 -17.80
C ILE A 202 8.04 -20.93 -18.99
N ASN A 203 6.74 -20.66 -19.08
CA ASN A 203 5.87 -21.19 -20.13
C ASN A 203 5.71 -20.18 -21.28
N LYS A 204 6.63 -20.20 -22.24
CA LYS A 204 6.61 -19.30 -23.39
C LYS A 204 5.36 -19.41 -24.27
N ASN A 205 4.64 -20.52 -24.18
CA ASN A 205 3.40 -20.78 -24.93
C ASN A 205 2.13 -20.49 -24.10
N PHE A 206 2.27 -19.78 -22.97
CA PHE A 206 1.14 -19.51 -22.06
C PHE A 206 -0.12 -19.04 -22.78
N ASN A 207 -0.02 -18.01 -23.63
CA ASN A 207 -1.18 -17.46 -24.33
C ASN A 207 -1.80 -18.40 -25.36
N ARG A 208 -1.06 -19.42 -25.80
CA ARG A 208 -1.59 -20.48 -26.70
C ARG A 208 -2.42 -21.49 -25.91
N TYR A 209 -1.97 -21.86 -24.71
CA TYR A 209 -2.68 -22.82 -23.87
C TYR A 209 -3.82 -22.17 -23.07
N PHE A 210 -3.66 -20.89 -22.72
CA PHE A 210 -4.64 -20.09 -21.98
C PHE A 210 -4.97 -18.81 -22.77
N PRO A 211 -5.69 -18.93 -23.90
CA PRO A 211 -6.09 -17.76 -24.67
C PRO A 211 -7.08 -16.90 -23.89
N VAL A 212 -7.09 -15.60 -24.17
CA VAL A 212 -8.15 -14.73 -23.68
C VAL A 212 -9.47 -15.16 -24.33
N LEU A 213 -10.44 -15.52 -23.51
CA LEU A 213 -11.76 -15.94 -23.99
C LEU A 213 -12.54 -14.74 -24.54
N PRO A 214 -13.39 -14.93 -25.55
CA PRO A 214 -14.38 -13.94 -25.93
C PRO A 214 -15.23 -13.53 -24.73
N TYR A 215 -15.57 -12.24 -24.64
CA TYR A 215 -16.26 -11.67 -23.49
C TYR A 215 -17.52 -12.44 -23.06
N GLU A 216 -18.36 -12.83 -24.02
CA GLU A 216 -19.62 -13.55 -23.72
C GLU A 216 -19.35 -14.94 -23.10
N ILE A 217 -18.34 -15.67 -23.60
CA ILE A 217 -17.95 -16.97 -23.05
C ILE A 217 -17.35 -16.80 -21.65
N ASP A 218 -16.45 -15.81 -21.46
CA ASP A 218 -15.86 -15.51 -20.13
C ASP A 218 -16.92 -15.13 -19.12
N LYS A 219 -17.90 -14.30 -19.52
CA LYS A 219 -19.02 -13.88 -18.69
C LYS A 219 -19.86 -15.07 -18.23
N ASP A 220 -20.19 -16.00 -19.13
CA ASP A 220 -20.99 -17.18 -18.78
C ASP A 220 -20.23 -18.14 -17.84
N ILE A 221 -18.94 -18.38 -18.12
CA ILE A 221 -18.10 -19.20 -17.25
C ILE A 221 -17.97 -18.55 -15.84
N ARG A 222 -17.81 -17.22 -15.76
CA ARG A 222 -17.73 -16.52 -14.48
C ARG A 222 -19.00 -16.59 -13.65
N GLN A 223 -20.17 -16.78 -14.25
CA GLN A 223 -21.41 -17.00 -13.50
C GLN A 223 -21.39 -18.31 -12.70
N SER A 224 -20.65 -19.31 -13.16
CA SER A 224 -20.47 -20.57 -12.44
C SER A 224 -19.37 -20.51 -11.36
N TYR A 225 -18.49 -19.49 -11.43
CA TYR A 225 -17.44 -19.29 -10.42
C TYR A 225 -18.04 -18.66 -9.17
N LYS A 226 -18.43 -19.53 -8.25
CA LYS A 226 -18.95 -19.12 -6.93
C LYS A 226 -17.98 -19.63 -5.87
N GLY A 227 -17.62 -18.77 -4.93
CA GLY A 227 -16.86 -19.16 -3.75
C GLY A 227 -17.66 -20.09 -2.83
N GLY A 228 -17.10 -20.40 -1.67
CA GLY A 228 -17.79 -21.22 -0.67
C GLY A 228 -19.20 -20.69 -0.37
N PHE A 229 -20.13 -21.61 -0.25
CA PHE A 229 -21.51 -21.27 0.09
C PHE A 229 -21.57 -20.82 1.56
N THR A 230 -21.99 -19.58 1.80
CA THR A 230 -22.25 -19.07 3.13
C THR A 230 -23.76 -19.08 3.37
N TYR A 231 -24.19 -19.70 4.46
CA TYR A 231 -25.59 -19.76 4.85
C TYR A 231 -25.76 -19.33 6.31
N LEU A 232 -26.65 -18.40 6.54
CA LEU A 232 -27.15 -18.06 7.86
C LEU A 232 -28.63 -18.44 7.92
N ASN A 233 -29.00 -19.24 8.91
CA ASN A 233 -30.40 -19.57 9.12
C ASN A 233 -31.15 -18.31 9.56
N ASP A 234 -32.22 -17.94 8.84
CA ASP A 234 -32.98 -16.69 9.05
C ASP A 234 -33.54 -16.54 10.46
N ILE A 235 -33.78 -17.65 11.17
CA ILE A 235 -34.27 -17.60 12.56
C ILE A 235 -33.26 -16.96 13.52
N TYR A 236 -31.95 -16.97 13.16
CA TYR A 236 -30.86 -16.40 13.95
C TYR A 236 -30.32 -15.07 13.41
N LYS A 237 -30.86 -14.59 12.28
CA LYS A 237 -30.46 -13.33 11.69
C LYS A 237 -30.72 -12.17 12.64
N GLU A 238 -29.71 -11.31 12.85
CA GLU A 238 -29.79 -10.13 13.73
C GLU A 238 -30.15 -10.47 15.20
N LYS A 239 -29.82 -11.68 15.64
CA LYS A 239 -30.05 -12.12 17.02
C LYS A 239 -28.74 -12.53 17.67
N GLU A 240 -28.57 -12.14 18.94
CA GLU A 240 -27.53 -12.73 19.77
C GLU A 240 -27.92 -14.17 20.11
N THR A 241 -27.05 -15.11 19.82
CA THR A 241 -27.20 -16.51 20.19
C THR A 241 -26.22 -16.84 21.30
N GLY A 242 -26.66 -17.70 22.26
CA GLY A 242 -25.77 -18.22 23.30
C GLY A 242 -24.62 -19.04 22.76
N GLY A 243 -23.81 -19.62 23.64
CA GLY A 243 -22.59 -20.35 23.28
C GLY A 243 -22.78 -21.35 22.13
N GLY A 244 -21.79 -21.42 21.25
CA GLY A 244 -21.77 -22.29 20.08
C GLY A 244 -20.39 -22.94 19.89
N ILE A 245 -20.30 -23.87 18.96
CA ILE A 245 -19.06 -24.52 18.53
C ILE A 245 -18.77 -24.05 17.12
N VAL A 246 -17.55 -23.57 16.90
CA VAL A 246 -17.03 -23.28 15.56
C VAL A 246 -16.26 -24.52 15.09
N LEU A 247 -16.67 -25.08 13.96
CA LEU A 247 -16.00 -26.20 13.32
C LEU A 247 -15.42 -25.74 12.00
N ASP A 248 -14.15 -26.05 11.77
CA ASP A 248 -13.47 -25.80 10.52
C ASP A 248 -12.83 -27.09 10.01
N VAL A 249 -12.83 -27.29 8.70
CA VAL A 249 -12.17 -28.41 8.05
C VAL A 249 -11.01 -27.92 7.24
N ASN A 250 -9.81 -28.17 7.72
CA ASN A 250 -8.59 -27.79 7.04
C ASN A 250 -8.49 -28.42 5.65
N SER A 251 -8.18 -27.60 4.64
CA SER A 251 -8.00 -28.04 3.26
C SER A 251 -9.21 -28.78 2.67
N LEU A 252 -10.44 -28.30 2.97
CA LEU A 252 -11.67 -28.90 2.44
C LEU A 252 -11.75 -28.83 0.91
N TYR A 253 -11.15 -27.81 0.30
CA TYR A 253 -11.05 -27.69 -1.16
C TYR A 253 -9.70 -28.23 -1.63
N PRO A 254 -9.68 -29.02 -2.72
CA PRO A 254 -8.44 -29.55 -3.30
C PRO A 254 -7.57 -28.46 -3.94
#